data_147dec7a0f558aea9bdf7e6b3f6ff626
#
_entry.id   147dec7a0f558aea9bdf7e6b3f6ff626
#
_cell.length_a   1.000
_cell.length_b   1.000
_cell.length_c   1.000
_cell.angle_alpha   90.00
_cell.angle_beta   90.00
_cell.angle_gamma   90.00
#
_symmetry.space_group_name_H-M   'P 1'
#
loop_
_entity.id
_entity.type
_entity.pdbx_description
1 polymer ?
#
loop_
_entity_poly.entity_id
_entity_poly.type
_entity_poly.pdbx_seq_one_letter_code
_entity_poly.pdbx_strand_id
1 'polypeptide(L)'
;DMERRGYPLHVLHEYRMSRKAVTATAEYIAKNDEETIRAMAGISSSRMKLVPIASEVLKEVVREFRPHDIAISSYGIREGMLYEQMPQKLRDRDPLIEACRFAEAKDARLPGFGRTLYEFIQPLFKSASPERLKLIKAACLLHDVSWRAHPDYRAETCFNLATQANLGGIRHNERIFLGLALLYRYSNTRITTARFEPISELISE
;
A
#
# COMPACT_ATOMS: atom_id res chain seq x y z
N ASP A 1 -11.79 1.07 -11.29
CA ASP A 1 -11.60 -0.40 -11.41
C ASP A 1 -11.70 -1.09 -10.04
N MET A 2 -11.01 -0.58 -9.01
CA MET A 2 -11.05 -1.16 -7.65
C MET A 2 -12.48 -1.32 -7.13
N GLU A 3 -13.28 -0.27 -7.15
CA GLU A 3 -14.68 -0.32 -6.70
C GLU A 3 -15.53 -1.30 -7.51
N ARG A 4 -15.41 -1.27 -8.84
CA ARG A 4 -16.11 -2.21 -9.72
C ARG A 4 -15.81 -3.69 -9.44
N ARG A 5 -14.60 -3.97 -8.94
CA ARG A 5 -14.14 -5.33 -8.63
C ARG A 5 -14.34 -5.71 -7.17
N GLY A 6 -14.85 -4.80 -6.34
CA GLY A 6 -14.94 -5.03 -4.90
C GLY A 6 -13.57 -5.25 -4.26
N TYR A 7 -12.54 -4.56 -4.76
CA TYR A 7 -11.17 -4.75 -4.27
C TYR A 7 -11.07 -4.30 -2.80
N PRO A 8 -10.48 -5.11 -1.91
CA PRO A 8 -10.63 -4.92 -0.46
C PRO A 8 -9.79 -3.77 0.13
N LEU A 9 -8.82 -3.25 -0.60
CA LEU A 9 -8.01 -2.09 -0.19
C LEU A 9 -8.42 -0.84 -0.98
N HIS A 10 -8.32 0.33 -0.32
CA HIS A 10 -8.59 1.62 -0.97
C HIS A 10 -7.32 2.42 -1.29
N VAL A 11 -6.14 1.86 -1.05
CA VAL A 11 -4.85 2.47 -1.38
C VAL A 11 -4.59 2.30 -2.87
N LEU A 12 -4.41 3.42 -3.58
CA LEU A 12 -4.13 3.39 -5.03
C LEU A 12 -2.67 3.05 -5.35
N HIS A 13 -1.73 3.45 -4.48
CA HIS A 13 -0.30 3.20 -4.70
C HIS A 13 -0.01 1.70 -4.69
N GLU A 14 0.68 1.23 -5.74
CA GLU A 14 0.94 -0.21 -6.01
C GLU A 14 -0.31 -1.05 -6.33
N TYR A 15 -1.47 -0.44 -6.61
CA TYR A 15 -2.54 -1.19 -7.23
C TYR A 15 -2.14 -1.61 -8.64
N ARG A 16 -2.13 -2.92 -8.88
CA ARG A 16 -1.67 -3.52 -10.13
C ARG A 16 -2.84 -3.98 -10.98
N MET A 17 -2.75 -3.69 -12.26
CA MET A 17 -3.74 -4.06 -13.26
C MET A 17 -3.06 -4.76 -14.43
N SER A 18 -3.66 -5.84 -14.93
CA SER A 18 -3.22 -6.40 -16.20
C SER A 18 -3.49 -5.42 -17.35
N ARG A 19 -2.74 -5.56 -18.44
CA ARG A 19 -2.98 -4.80 -19.68
C ARG A 19 -4.45 -4.84 -20.09
N LYS A 20 -5.08 -6.02 -20.05
CA LYS A 20 -6.51 -6.22 -20.39
C LYS A 20 -7.42 -5.38 -19.47
N ALA A 21 -7.14 -5.37 -18.17
CA ALA A 21 -7.94 -4.62 -17.19
C ALA A 21 -7.84 -3.11 -17.40
N VAL A 22 -6.63 -2.59 -17.68
CA VAL A 22 -6.43 -1.16 -17.98
C VAL A 22 -7.16 -0.77 -19.25
N THR A 23 -7.04 -1.54 -20.34
CA THR A 23 -7.73 -1.26 -21.59
C THR A 23 -9.25 -1.27 -21.40
N ALA A 24 -9.80 -2.28 -20.73
CA ALA A 24 -11.24 -2.36 -20.45
C ALA A 24 -11.74 -1.20 -19.56
N THR A 25 -10.93 -0.76 -18.60
CA THR A 25 -11.27 0.40 -17.76
C THR A 25 -11.25 1.70 -18.55
N ALA A 26 -10.26 1.88 -19.40
CA ALA A 26 -10.17 3.06 -20.28
C ALA A 26 -11.32 3.10 -21.29
N GLU A 27 -11.70 1.98 -21.88
CA GLU A 27 -12.86 1.87 -22.76
C GLU A 27 -14.18 2.17 -22.03
N TYR A 28 -14.31 1.68 -20.80
CA TYR A 28 -15.46 1.99 -19.95
C TYR A 28 -15.57 3.50 -19.71
N ILE A 29 -14.47 4.15 -19.37
CA ILE A 29 -14.42 5.62 -19.16
C ILE A 29 -14.81 6.36 -20.45
N ALA A 30 -14.27 5.95 -21.58
CA ALA A 30 -14.55 6.60 -22.87
C ALA A 30 -16.02 6.48 -23.33
N LYS A 31 -16.73 5.44 -22.87
CA LYS A 31 -18.14 5.18 -23.23
C LYS A 31 -19.17 5.82 -22.30
N ASN A 32 -18.76 6.27 -21.13
CA ASN A 32 -19.68 6.84 -20.14
C ASN A 32 -19.57 8.36 -20.09
N ASP A 33 -20.68 9.01 -19.74
CA ASP A 33 -20.75 10.43 -19.57
C ASP A 33 -20.03 10.92 -18.29
N GLU A 34 -19.80 12.23 -18.24
CA GLU A 34 -19.11 12.88 -17.12
C GLU A 34 -19.83 12.65 -15.77
N GLU A 35 -21.15 12.65 -15.77
CA GLU A 35 -21.96 12.50 -14.55
C GLU A 35 -21.83 11.09 -13.94
N THR A 36 -21.90 10.08 -14.80
CA THR A 36 -21.69 8.67 -14.42
C THR A 36 -20.29 8.43 -13.83
N ILE A 37 -19.27 8.97 -14.50
CA ILE A 37 -17.88 8.82 -14.06
C ILE A 37 -17.65 9.55 -12.72
N ARG A 38 -18.25 10.73 -12.55
CA ARG A 38 -18.17 11.53 -11.32
C ARG A 38 -18.81 10.82 -10.13
N ALA A 39 -20.00 10.27 -10.33
CA ALA A 39 -20.72 9.54 -9.30
C ALA A 39 -19.93 8.33 -8.79
N MET A 40 -19.20 7.65 -9.69
CA MET A 40 -18.39 6.47 -9.35
C MET A 40 -17.06 6.77 -8.71
N ALA A 41 -16.39 7.84 -9.09
CA ALA A 41 -14.96 8.01 -8.78
C ALA A 41 -14.66 9.11 -7.74
N GLY A 42 -15.66 9.89 -7.31
CA GLY A 42 -15.44 11.01 -6.38
C GLY A 42 -14.44 12.05 -6.88
N ILE A 43 -14.25 12.16 -8.20
CA ILE A 43 -13.22 12.99 -8.82
C ILE A 43 -13.67 14.46 -8.86
N SER A 44 -12.73 15.37 -8.61
CA SER A 44 -12.94 16.83 -8.73
C SER A 44 -13.44 17.21 -10.12
N SER A 45 -14.48 18.06 -10.17
CA SER A 45 -15.13 18.51 -11.41
C SER A 45 -14.20 19.17 -12.43
N SER A 46 -13.12 19.83 -11.97
CA SER A 46 -12.21 20.56 -12.86
C SER A 46 -11.39 19.67 -13.82
N ARG A 47 -11.20 18.40 -13.49
CA ARG A 47 -10.40 17.46 -14.29
C ARG A 47 -11.24 16.49 -15.12
N MET A 48 -12.55 16.43 -14.89
CA MET A 48 -13.42 15.44 -15.51
C MET A 48 -13.42 15.52 -17.03
N LYS A 49 -13.41 16.72 -17.60
CA LYS A 49 -13.38 16.95 -19.06
C LYS A 49 -12.13 16.36 -19.73
N LEU A 50 -11.04 16.17 -18.98
CA LEU A 50 -9.77 15.62 -19.50
C LEU A 50 -9.71 14.08 -19.36
N VAL A 51 -10.56 13.49 -18.55
CA VAL A 51 -10.49 12.06 -18.23
C VAL A 51 -10.71 11.16 -19.46
N PRO A 52 -11.68 11.41 -20.35
CA PRO A 52 -11.85 10.62 -21.57
C PRO A 52 -10.62 10.69 -22.49
N ILE A 53 -10.09 11.91 -22.72
CA ILE A 53 -8.89 12.10 -23.55
C ILE A 53 -7.67 11.41 -22.93
N ALA A 54 -7.47 11.56 -21.62
CA ALA A 54 -6.38 10.90 -20.91
C ALA A 54 -6.50 9.36 -20.99
N SER A 55 -7.72 8.83 -20.98
CA SER A 55 -7.98 7.40 -21.13
C SER A 55 -7.61 6.89 -22.53
N GLU A 56 -7.91 7.65 -23.58
CA GLU A 56 -7.49 7.30 -24.95
C GLU A 56 -5.96 7.34 -25.10
N VAL A 57 -5.30 8.37 -24.55
CA VAL A 57 -3.83 8.43 -24.55
C VAL A 57 -3.24 7.23 -23.81
N LEU A 58 -3.78 6.87 -22.65
CA LEU A 58 -3.32 5.71 -21.89
C LEU A 58 -3.49 4.41 -22.68
N LYS A 59 -4.59 4.23 -23.41
CA LYS A 59 -4.81 3.07 -24.29
C LYS A 59 -3.72 2.96 -25.35
N GLU A 60 -3.40 4.05 -26.02
CA GLU A 60 -2.36 4.08 -27.03
C GLU A 60 -0.98 3.74 -26.44
N VAL A 61 -0.64 4.32 -25.29
CA VAL A 61 0.60 3.99 -24.57
C VAL A 61 0.65 2.50 -24.23
N VAL A 62 -0.43 1.95 -23.67
CA VAL A 62 -0.52 0.52 -23.31
C VAL A 62 -0.44 -0.38 -24.55
N ARG A 63 -1.02 0.04 -25.67
CA ARG A 63 -0.96 -0.68 -26.95
C ARG A 63 0.46 -0.74 -27.49
N GLU A 64 1.17 0.38 -27.44
CA GLU A 64 2.53 0.50 -27.99
C GLU A 64 3.55 -0.25 -27.13
N PHE A 65 3.59 0.00 -25.83
CA PHE A 65 4.57 -0.60 -24.93
C PHE A 65 4.27 -2.04 -24.54
N ARG A 66 3.03 -2.52 -24.70
CA ARG A 66 2.56 -3.88 -24.39
C ARG A 66 3.04 -4.40 -23.01
N PRO A 67 2.90 -3.62 -21.93
CA PRO A 67 3.32 -4.08 -20.60
C PRO A 67 2.56 -5.34 -20.18
N HIS A 68 3.18 -6.16 -19.36
CA HIS A 68 2.51 -7.32 -18.75
C HIS A 68 1.48 -6.84 -17.72
N ASP A 69 1.90 -5.95 -16.83
CA ASP A 69 1.08 -5.31 -15.80
C ASP A 69 1.42 -3.82 -15.66
N ILE A 70 0.52 -3.08 -15.06
CA ILE A 70 0.63 -1.66 -14.83
C ILE A 70 0.37 -1.41 -13.34
N ALA A 71 1.34 -0.83 -12.64
CA ALA A 71 1.19 -0.40 -11.26
C ALA A 71 0.81 1.10 -11.20
N ILE A 72 -0.18 1.42 -10.37
CA ILE A 72 -0.57 2.80 -10.12
C ILE A 72 0.39 3.42 -9.09
N SER A 73 0.90 4.61 -9.38
CA SER A 73 1.73 5.36 -8.45
C SER A 73 0.96 6.54 -7.84
N SER A 74 1.07 6.72 -6.53
CA SER A 74 0.66 7.96 -5.85
C SER A 74 1.72 9.07 -5.99
N TYR A 75 2.92 8.71 -6.42
CA TYR A 75 4.01 9.65 -6.67
C TYR A 75 3.99 10.08 -8.13
N GLY A 76 4.09 11.38 -8.34
CA GLY A 76 4.13 11.99 -9.66
C GLY A 76 5.50 12.62 -9.96
N ILE A 77 5.53 13.44 -10.99
CA ILE A 77 6.75 14.11 -11.46
C ILE A 77 7.38 15.02 -10.38
N ARG A 78 6.56 15.62 -9.52
CA ARG A 78 7.04 16.51 -8.45
C ARG A 78 7.88 15.75 -7.43
N GLU A 79 7.37 14.59 -7.00
CA GLU A 79 8.07 13.70 -6.07
C GLU A 79 9.36 13.16 -6.72
N GLY A 80 9.32 12.85 -8.02
CA GLY A 80 10.50 12.45 -8.78
C GLY A 80 11.58 13.54 -8.81
N MET A 81 11.20 14.78 -9.08
CA MET A 81 12.13 15.93 -9.07
C MET A 81 12.74 16.17 -7.69
N LEU A 82 11.94 16.05 -6.62
CA LEU A 82 12.44 16.15 -5.24
C LEU A 82 13.41 15.00 -4.93
N TYR A 83 13.08 13.79 -5.35
CA TYR A 83 13.94 12.63 -5.15
C TYR A 83 15.30 12.79 -5.84
N GLU A 84 15.33 13.33 -7.05
CA GLU A 84 16.59 13.62 -7.78
C GLU A 84 17.49 14.62 -7.05
N GLN A 85 16.91 15.56 -6.28
CA GLN A 85 17.65 16.54 -5.49
C GLN A 85 18.22 15.94 -4.19
N MET A 86 17.77 14.76 -3.79
CA MET A 86 18.25 14.14 -2.56
C MET A 86 19.67 13.59 -2.74
N PRO A 87 20.54 13.71 -1.72
CA PRO A 87 21.84 13.06 -1.73
C PRO A 87 21.72 11.54 -1.96
N GLN A 88 22.66 10.94 -2.70
CA GLN A 88 22.64 9.51 -3.04
C GLN A 88 22.44 8.63 -1.80
N LYS A 89 23.13 8.95 -0.70
CA LYS A 89 22.98 8.23 0.58
C LYS A 89 21.54 8.15 1.10
N LEU A 90 20.69 9.13 0.81
CA LEU A 90 19.27 9.12 1.17
C LEU A 90 18.45 8.34 0.14
N ARG A 91 18.77 8.46 -1.14
CA ARG A 91 18.10 7.71 -2.21
C ARG A 91 18.31 6.20 -2.13
N ASP A 92 19.45 5.76 -1.58
CA ASP A 92 19.80 4.35 -1.39
C ASP A 92 19.05 3.70 -0.21
N ARG A 93 18.33 4.48 0.60
CA ARG A 93 17.58 3.95 1.72
C ARG A 93 16.26 3.33 1.26
N ASP A 94 15.86 2.25 1.92
CA ASP A 94 14.56 1.62 1.66
C ASP A 94 13.41 2.52 2.16
N PRO A 95 12.49 2.95 1.28
CA PRO A 95 11.43 3.91 1.64
C PRO A 95 10.46 3.36 2.69
N LEU A 96 10.18 2.05 2.69
CA LEU A 96 9.32 1.43 3.70
C LEU A 96 9.97 1.52 5.07
N ILE A 97 11.24 1.15 5.17
CA ILE A 97 11.97 1.17 6.45
C ILE A 97 12.12 2.59 6.99
N GLU A 98 12.38 3.58 6.14
CA GLU A 98 12.47 4.98 6.57
C GLU A 98 11.10 5.51 7.06
N ALA A 99 10.00 5.18 6.37
CA ALA A 99 8.66 5.53 6.82
C ALA A 99 8.32 4.88 8.17
N CYS A 100 8.67 3.60 8.35
CA CYS A 100 8.45 2.89 9.62
C CYS A 100 9.29 3.47 10.77
N ARG A 101 10.55 3.85 10.50
CA ARG A 101 11.41 4.53 11.50
C ARG A 101 10.86 5.88 11.91
N PHE A 102 10.33 6.64 10.95
CA PHE A 102 9.70 7.92 11.24
C PHE A 102 8.46 7.72 12.14
N ALA A 103 7.59 6.75 11.81
CA ALA A 103 6.42 6.44 12.62
C ALA A 103 6.82 5.97 14.03
N GLU A 104 7.81 5.10 14.16
CA GLU A 104 8.36 4.66 15.45
C GLU A 104 8.86 5.84 16.28
N ALA A 105 9.70 6.69 15.69
CA ALA A 105 10.28 7.85 16.38
C ALA A 105 9.22 8.82 16.89
N LYS A 106 8.12 8.99 16.15
CA LYS A 106 7.03 9.92 16.47
C LYS A 106 6.04 9.33 17.47
N ASP A 107 5.66 8.06 17.31
CA ASP A 107 4.45 7.53 17.94
C ASP A 107 4.70 6.39 18.94
N ALA A 108 5.86 5.71 18.91
CA ALA A 108 6.14 4.62 19.85
C ALA A 108 6.46 5.14 21.27
N ARG A 109 6.17 4.32 22.31
CA ARG A 109 6.54 4.63 23.70
C ARG A 109 8.06 4.63 23.91
N LEU A 110 8.77 3.73 23.22
CA LEU A 110 10.20 3.57 23.31
C LEU A 110 10.81 3.62 21.90
N PRO A 111 11.06 4.81 21.35
CA PRO A 111 11.67 4.97 20.04
C PRO A 111 13.03 4.27 19.95
N GLY A 112 13.25 3.55 18.85
CA GLY A 112 14.47 2.77 18.61
C GLY A 112 14.40 1.32 19.10
N PHE A 113 13.42 0.93 19.90
CA PHE A 113 13.27 -0.44 20.37
C PHE A 113 12.95 -1.43 19.24
N GLY A 114 12.30 -1.02 18.18
CA GLY A 114 11.98 -1.86 17.03
C GLY A 114 13.23 -2.47 16.39
N ARG A 115 14.36 -1.77 16.40
CA ARG A 115 15.64 -2.33 15.96
C ARG A 115 16.08 -3.48 16.88
N THR A 116 16.08 -3.30 18.19
CA THR A 116 16.45 -4.32 19.15
C THR A 116 15.54 -5.54 19.05
N LEU A 117 14.23 -5.30 18.89
CA LEU A 117 13.25 -6.36 18.67
C LEU A 117 13.55 -7.15 17.40
N TYR A 118 13.85 -6.49 16.31
CA TYR A 118 14.22 -7.15 15.05
C TYR A 118 15.50 -8.00 15.22
N GLU A 119 16.55 -7.46 15.81
CA GLU A 119 17.80 -8.18 16.07
C GLU A 119 17.57 -9.41 16.94
N PHE A 120 16.66 -9.34 17.91
CA PHE A 120 16.29 -10.47 18.79
C PHE A 120 15.55 -11.59 18.05
N ILE A 121 14.58 -11.25 17.17
CA ILE A 121 13.74 -12.27 16.50
C ILE A 121 14.31 -12.75 15.18
N GLN A 122 15.21 -12.00 14.52
CA GLN A 122 15.77 -12.34 13.21
C GLN A 122 16.33 -13.76 13.12
N PRO A 123 17.02 -14.31 14.16
CA PRO A 123 17.53 -15.69 14.10
C PRO A 123 16.47 -16.77 13.92
N LEU A 124 15.19 -16.46 14.21
CA LEU A 124 14.07 -17.38 14.00
C LEU A 124 13.70 -17.52 12.51
N PHE A 125 14.14 -16.59 11.66
CA PHE A 125 13.77 -16.47 10.24
C PHE A 125 14.95 -16.71 9.29
N LYS A 126 15.80 -17.70 9.58
CA LYS A 126 17.05 -17.98 8.83
C LYS A 126 16.84 -18.27 7.34
N SER A 127 15.68 -18.84 6.98
CA SER A 127 15.33 -19.18 5.61
C SER A 127 14.46 -18.14 4.89
N ALA A 128 14.15 -17.02 5.54
CA ALA A 128 13.32 -15.97 4.94
C ALA A 128 14.08 -15.20 3.87
N SER A 129 13.38 -14.85 2.78
CA SER A 129 13.95 -13.99 1.74
C SER A 129 14.25 -12.58 2.25
N PRO A 130 15.13 -11.81 1.57
CA PRO A 130 15.40 -10.42 1.93
C PRO A 130 14.13 -9.56 2.01
N GLU A 131 13.18 -9.77 1.09
CA GLU A 131 11.89 -9.07 1.07
C GLU A 131 11.07 -9.40 2.32
N ARG A 132 11.03 -10.67 2.72
CA ARG A 132 10.34 -11.10 3.93
C ARG A 132 11.02 -10.54 5.19
N LEU A 133 12.34 -10.53 5.25
CA LEU A 133 13.09 -9.93 6.36
C LEU A 133 12.85 -8.41 6.45
N LYS A 134 12.70 -7.73 5.32
CA LYS A 134 12.30 -6.32 5.29
C LYS A 134 10.93 -6.09 5.94
N LEU A 135 9.93 -6.92 5.61
CA LEU A 135 8.59 -6.82 6.19
C LEU A 135 8.58 -7.14 7.70
N ILE A 136 9.35 -8.14 8.13
CA ILE A 136 9.53 -8.45 9.56
C ILE A 136 10.15 -7.26 10.29
N LYS A 137 11.17 -6.63 9.70
CA LYS A 137 11.77 -5.41 10.26
C LYS A 137 10.79 -4.26 10.34
N ALA A 138 9.98 -4.04 9.31
CA ALA A 138 8.91 -3.05 9.31
C ALA A 138 7.89 -3.31 10.44
N ALA A 139 7.47 -4.57 10.62
CA ALA A 139 6.58 -4.96 11.72
C ALA A 139 7.20 -4.67 13.09
N CYS A 140 8.50 -4.91 13.27
CA CYS A 140 9.20 -4.59 14.51
C CYS A 140 9.25 -3.09 14.80
N LEU A 141 9.46 -2.27 13.77
CA LEU A 141 9.45 -0.80 13.92
C LEU A 141 8.05 -0.27 14.27
N LEU A 142 7.01 -0.85 13.69
CA LEU A 142 5.62 -0.41 13.89
C LEU A 142 4.92 -1.08 15.08
N HIS A 143 5.57 -1.98 15.80
CA HIS A 143 4.95 -2.84 16.81
C HIS A 143 4.21 -2.09 17.93
N ASP A 144 4.58 -0.85 18.23
CA ASP A 144 4.06 -0.08 19.36
C ASP A 144 3.44 1.28 18.97
N VAL A 145 3.32 1.59 17.68
CA VAL A 145 2.85 2.92 17.20
C VAL A 145 1.37 3.19 17.53
N SER A 146 0.56 2.17 17.79
CA SER A 146 -0.85 2.32 18.17
C SER A 146 -1.12 2.23 19.67
N TRP A 147 -0.10 2.32 20.51
CA TRP A 147 -0.23 2.13 21.96
C TRP A 147 -1.20 3.11 22.64
N ARG A 148 -1.37 4.32 22.07
CA ARG A 148 -2.31 5.34 22.58
C ARG A 148 -3.76 4.99 22.35
N ALA A 149 -4.07 4.07 21.42
CA ALA A 149 -5.42 3.58 21.24
C ALA A 149 -5.88 2.79 22.46
N HIS A 150 -7.19 2.82 22.73
CA HIS A 150 -7.78 1.96 23.75
C HIS A 150 -7.38 0.49 23.52
N PRO A 151 -7.07 -0.31 24.56
CA PRO A 151 -6.62 -1.69 24.40
C PRO A 151 -7.47 -2.53 23.44
N ASP A 152 -8.81 -2.39 23.51
CA ASP A 152 -9.74 -3.16 22.69
C ASP A 152 -9.66 -2.83 21.18
N TYR A 153 -9.13 -1.65 20.84
CA TYR A 153 -9.01 -1.20 19.45
C TYR A 153 -7.58 -1.25 18.91
N ARG A 154 -6.57 -1.59 19.72
CA ARG A 154 -5.16 -1.55 19.30
C ARG A 154 -4.87 -2.46 18.12
N ALA A 155 -5.42 -3.67 18.14
CA ALA A 155 -5.24 -4.64 17.07
C ALA A 155 -5.76 -4.10 15.73
N GLU A 156 -6.99 -3.60 15.71
CA GLU A 156 -7.59 -3.02 14.51
C GLU A 156 -6.89 -1.73 14.09
N THR A 157 -6.52 -0.87 15.04
CA THR A 157 -5.78 0.38 14.76
C THR A 157 -4.43 0.09 14.10
N CYS A 158 -3.68 -0.92 14.59
CA CYS A 158 -2.43 -1.34 13.97
C CYS A 158 -2.63 -1.85 12.54
N PHE A 159 -3.64 -2.69 12.35
CA PHE A 159 -3.98 -3.20 11.02
C PHE A 159 -4.32 -2.06 10.06
N ASN A 160 -5.20 -1.16 10.47
CA ASN A 160 -5.61 -0.01 9.66
C ASN A 160 -4.43 0.91 9.35
N LEU A 161 -3.54 1.14 10.31
CA LEU A 161 -2.34 1.94 10.10
C LEU A 161 -1.45 1.32 9.01
N ALA A 162 -1.18 0.03 9.05
CA ALA A 162 -0.35 -0.63 8.04
C ALA A 162 -1.02 -0.65 6.66
N THR A 163 -2.35 -0.87 6.62
CA THR A 163 -3.10 -1.01 5.36
C THR A 163 -3.50 0.32 4.73
N GLN A 164 -3.60 1.41 5.50
CA GLN A 164 -4.08 2.72 5.04
C GLN A 164 -2.98 3.79 4.99
N ALA A 165 -1.86 3.62 5.70
CA ALA A 165 -0.79 4.61 5.71
C ALA A 165 -0.14 4.77 4.33
N ASN A 166 0.34 5.98 4.05
CA ASN A 166 1.10 6.28 2.83
C ASN A 166 2.54 5.72 2.92
N LEU A 167 2.65 4.39 2.88
CA LEU A 167 3.92 3.69 2.89
C LEU A 167 4.38 3.47 1.45
N GLY A 168 5.60 3.93 1.13
CA GLY A 168 6.26 3.63 -0.14
C GLY A 168 7.01 2.29 -0.10
N GLY A 169 7.32 1.73 -1.28
CA GLY A 169 8.13 0.52 -1.40
C GLY A 169 7.49 -0.75 -0.83
N ILE A 170 6.17 -0.81 -0.82
CA ILE A 170 5.38 -1.95 -0.32
C ILE A 170 4.20 -2.25 -1.26
N ARG A 171 4.05 -3.49 -1.67
CA ARG A 171 2.94 -4.00 -2.47
C ARG A 171 1.70 -4.26 -1.61
N HIS A 172 0.54 -4.46 -2.25
CA HIS A 172 -0.72 -4.70 -1.53
C HIS A 172 -0.70 -6.00 -0.69
N ASN A 173 -0.19 -7.10 -1.23
CA ASN A 173 -0.04 -8.35 -0.47
C ASN A 173 0.94 -8.20 0.71
N GLU A 174 2.05 -7.48 0.53
CA GLU A 174 3.01 -7.19 1.58
C GLU A 174 2.40 -6.28 2.68
N ARG A 175 1.58 -5.32 2.26
CA ARG A 175 0.84 -4.41 3.16
C ARG A 175 -0.15 -5.17 4.04
N ILE A 176 -0.84 -6.15 3.47
CA ILE A 176 -1.75 -7.03 4.21
C ILE A 176 -0.97 -7.92 5.17
N PHE A 177 0.14 -8.51 4.73
CA PHE A 177 1.01 -9.28 5.61
C PHE A 177 1.46 -8.45 6.83
N LEU A 178 1.92 -7.22 6.59
CA LEU A 178 2.33 -6.29 7.65
C LEU A 178 1.18 -5.97 8.59
N GLY A 179 0.00 -5.67 8.04
CA GLY A 179 -1.21 -5.39 8.81
C GLY A 179 -1.62 -6.55 9.71
N LEU A 180 -1.62 -7.78 9.17
CA LEU A 180 -1.95 -8.98 9.93
C LEU A 180 -0.90 -9.29 11.01
N ALA A 181 0.38 -9.12 10.72
CA ALA A 181 1.44 -9.30 11.72
C ALA A 181 1.25 -8.36 12.92
N LEU A 182 0.89 -7.10 12.67
CA LEU A 182 0.61 -6.10 13.71
C LEU A 182 -0.71 -6.37 14.44
N LEU A 183 -1.73 -6.84 13.75
CA LEU A 183 -3.01 -7.22 14.33
C LEU A 183 -2.84 -8.37 15.32
N TYR A 184 -2.15 -9.44 14.92
CA TYR A 184 -1.89 -10.60 15.78
C TYR A 184 -0.98 -10.30 16.99
N ARG A 185 -0.21 -9.23 16.95
CA ARG A 185 0.56 -8.76 18.10
C ARG A 185 -0.33 -8.42 19.30
N TYR A 186 -1.55 -7.93 19.06
CA TYR A 186 -2.48 -7.50 20.10
C TYR A 186 -3.69 -8.42 20.26
N SER A 187 -3.84 -9.42 19.42
CA SER A 187 -4.97 -10.35 19.45
C SER A 187 -4.50 -11.76 19.80
N ASN A 188 -5.05 -12.31 20.88
CA ASN A 188 -4.83 -13.68 21.31
C ASN A 188 -5.81 -14.69 20.68
N THR A 189 -6.83 -14.21 20.00
CA THR A 189 -7.86 -15.03 19.35
C THR A 189 -7.53 -15.24 17.89
N ARG A 190 -7.75 -16.47 17.37
CA ARG A 190 -7.90 -16.64 15.92
C ARG A 190 -8.98 -15.68 15.47
N ILE A 191 -8.59 -14.68 14.69
CA ILE A 191 -9.53 -13.76 14.11
C ILE A 191 -10.26 -14.54 13.04
N THR A 192 -11.35 -15.20 13.43
CA THR A 192 -12.36 -15.72 12.51
C THR A 192 -13.07 -14.53 11.91
N THR A 193 -12.63 -14.11 10.75
CA THR A 193 -13.05 -12.82 10.27
C THR A 193 -13.53 -12.95 8.85
N ALA A 194 -14.83 -13.15 8.72
CA ALA A 194 -15.54 -12.80 7.50
C ALA A 194 -15.15 -11.40 6.97
N ARG A 195 -14.71 -10.50 7.85
CA ARG A 195 -14.21 -9.17 7.52
C ARG A 195 -12.82 -9.18 6.86
N PHE A 196 -11.97 -10.18 7.14
CA PHE A 196 -10.60 -10.27 6.61
C PHE A 196 -10.44 -11.38 5.57
N GLU A 197 -11.45 -12.22 5.31
CA GLU A 197 -11.41 -13.26 4.29
C GLU A 197 -11.08 -12.69 2.90
N PRO A 198 -11.76 -11.64 2.41
CA PRO A 198 -11.43 -11.05 1.11
C PRO A 198 -10.01 -10.45 1.05
N ILE A 199 -9.48 -10.07 2.22
CA ILE A 199 -8.16 -9.48 2.36
C ILE A 199 -7.08 -10.57 2.37
N SER A 200 -7.36 -11.74 2.96
CA SER A 200 -6.41 -12.86 3.03
C SER A 200 -6.14 -13.48 1.67
N GLU A 201 -7.06 -13.41 0.72
CA GLU A 201 -6.87 -13.90 -0.66
C GLU A 201 -5.72 -13.17 -1.36
N LEU A 202 -5.51 -11.88 -1.08
CA LEU A 202 -4.41 -11.11 -1.66
C LEU A 202 -3.01 -11.54 -1.17
N ILE A 203 -2.91 -12.35 -0.11
CA ILE A 203 -1.61 -12.86 0.37
C ILE A 203 -1.12 -14.03 -0.46
N SER A 204 -2.04 -14.75 -1.09
CA SER A 204 -1.74 -15.93 -1.91
C SER A 204 -1.32 -15.59 -3.35
N GLU A 205 -1.43 -14.34 -3.75
CA GLU A 205 -0.90 -13.80 -5.01
C GLU A 205 0.55 -13.31 -4.85
#